data_470f1da98e7eaec662580d716f3ea63b
#
_entry.id   470f1da98e7eaec662580d716f3ea63b
#
_cell.length_a   1.000
_cell.length_b   1.000
_cell.length_c   1.000
_cell.angle_alpha   90.00
_cell.angle_beta   90.00
_cell.angle_gamma   90.00
#
_symmetry.space_group_name_H-M   'P 1'
#
loop_
_entity.id
_entity.type
_entity.pdbx_description
1 polymer ?
#
loop_
_entity_poly.entity_id
_entity_poly.type
_entity_poly.pdbx_seq_one_letter_code
_entity_poly.pdbx_strand_id
1 'polypeptide(L)'
;MKILGIDVGGAGIKGAVIETTTGELLSERIRIESPRPATPEAIGITIQALIAQHHWSGPIGIGFPAAIQHGVVRTAANIDPAFIGLSVADYFSKQTGCPVQVANDADVAGLAEMRFGAAKDAAGVVLVVTIGTGLGTALFSDGYLLPNTELGHIMLDDGLVAERYASEAVRDTQQLKWKDWGDRLNRYLVTMEKLFWPDLIVLGGGASKKLHKFAPRITVQAPVVPARFLNLAGMIGAALFAEEKLRATR
;
A
#
# COMPACT_ATOMS: atom_id res chain seq x y z
N MET A 1 2.47 -13.25 16.11
CA MET A 1 2.93 -14.37 15.24
C MET A 1 4.08 -13.90 14.37
N LYS A 2 4.97 -14.84 13.94
CA LYS A 2 5.98 -14.54 12.94
C LYS A 2 5.39 -14.80 11.55
N ILE A 3 5.43 -13.82 10.66
CA ILE A 3 4.93 -13.91 9.28
C ILE A 3 5.91 -13.23 8.35
N LEU A 4 6.19 -13.83 7.19
CA LEU A 4 6.95 -13.17 6.14
C LEU A 4 6.02 -12.16 5.43
N GLY A 5 6.27 -10.88 5.64
CA GLY A 5 5.58 -9.81 4.94
C GLY A 5 6.32 -9.45 3.66
N ILE A 6 5.62 -9.44 2.53
CA ILE A 6 6.14 -9.10 1.21
C ILE A 6 5.38 -7.91 0.65
N ASP A 7 6.11 -6.97 0.06
CA ASP A 7 5.58 -5.79 -0.65
C ASP A 7 6.01 -5.88 -2.13
N VAL A 8 5.04 -6.09 -3.01
CA VAL A 8 5.26 -6.19 -4.46
C VAL A 8 5.10 -4.80 -5.08
N GLY A 9 6.21 -4.15 -5.34
CA GLY A 9 6.23 -2.82 -5.97
C GLY A 9 6.76 -2.87 -7.40
N GLY A 10 6.46 -1.86 -8.20
CA GLY A 10 6.86 -1.78 -9.61
C GLY A 10 8.38 -1.72 -9.86
N ALA A 11 9.17 -1.25 -8.89
CA ALA A 11 10.63 -1.16 -8.99
C ALA A 11 11.37 -2.23 -8.17
N GLY A 12 10.66 -3.00 -7.35
CA GLY A 12 11.28 -4.04 -6.51
C GLY A 12 10.30 -4.67 -5.56
N ILE A 13 10.49 -5.96 -5.34
CA ILE A 13 9.76 -6.78 -4.39
C ILE A 13 10.61 -6.87 -3.13
N LYS A 14 10.01 -6.57 -1.99
CA LYS A 14 10.70 -6.50 -0.70
C LYS A 14 10.06 -7.47 0.27
N GLY A 15 10.86 -8.06 1.15
CA GLY A 15 10.37 -8.98 2.17
C GLY A 15 11.15 -8.86 3.48
N ALA A 16 10.47 -9.11 4.59
CA ALA A 16 11.06 -9.27 5.91
C ALA A 16 10.15 -10.14 6.79
N VAL A 17 10.73 -10.86 7.74
CA VAL A 17 9.97 -11.56 8.77
C VAL A 17 9.51 -10.56 9.82
N ILE A 18 8.20 -10.50 10.07
CA ILE A 18 7.56 -9.54 10.96
C ILE A 18 7.01 -10.26 12.20
N GLU A 19 7.24 -9.68 13.37
CA GLU A 19 6.46 -10.01 14.58
C GLU A 19 5.16 -9.20 14.58
N THR A 20 4.03 -9.88 14.38
CA THR A 20 2.75 -9.20 14.17
C THR A 20 2.16 -8.56 15.43
N THR A 21 2.66 -8.90 16.61
CA THR A 21 2.21 -8.28 17.87
C THR A 21 2.85 -6.93 18.13
N THR A 22 4.05 -6.68 17.58
CA THR A 22 4.83 -5.45 17.79
C THR A 22 5.05 -4.65 16.51
N GLY A 23 4.93 -5.27 15.34
CA GLY A 23 5.29 -4.70 14.04
C GLY A 23 6.80 -4.66 13.77
N GLU A 24 7.60 -5.29 14.64
CA GLU A 24 9.07 -5.32 14.50
C GLU A 24 9.53 -6.26 13.40
N LEU A 25 10.58 -5.86 12.69
CA LEU A 25 11.27 -6.73 11.75
C LEU A 25 12.19 -7.68 12.53
N LEU A 26 11.98 -8.98 12.37
CA LEU A 26 12.83 -10.04 12.97
C LEU A 26 13.95 -10.47 12.03
N SER A 27 13.98 -9.99 10.79
CA SER A 27 15.04 -10.23 9.82
C SER A 27 15.40 -8.93 9.10
N GLU A 28 16.54 -8.92 8.42
CA GLU A 28 16.86 -7.84 7.49
C GLU A 28 15.80 -7.76 6.38
N ARG A 29 15.56 -6.53 5.90
CA ARG A 29 14.73 -6.30 4.72
C ARG A 29 15.50 -6.65 3.47
N ILE A 30 15.11 -7.70 2.79
CA ILE A 30 15.66 -8.06 1.48
C ILE A 30 14.83 -7.39 0.37
N ARG A 31 15.50 -6.90 -0.67
CA ARG A 31 14.87 -6.35 -1.88
C ARG A 31 15.46 -7.03 -3.11
N ILE A 32 14.57 -7.54 -3.95
CA ILE A 32 14.89 -8.04 -5.29
C ILE A 32 14.23 -7.12 -6.32
N GLU A 33 14.87 -6.84 -7.43
CA GLU A 33 14.27 -6.04 -8.50
C GLU A 33 13.02 -6.74 -9.06
N SER A 34 12.00 -5.96 -9.38
CA SER A 34 10.80 -6.49 -10.00
C SER A 34 11.12 -7.00 -11.40
N PRO A 35 10.66 -8.22 -11.75
CA PRO A 35 10.91 -8.78 -13.07
C PRO A 35 10.22 -7.94 -14.16
N ARG A 36 10.79 -7.99 -15.36
CA ARG A 36 10.21 -7.36 -16.55
C ARG A 36 10.25 -8.34 -17.71
N PRO A 37 9.08 -8.78 -18.21
CA PRO A 37 7.72 -8.44 -17.77
C PRO A 37 7.38 -8.98 -16.38
N ALA A 38 6.48 -8.30 -15.66
CA ALA A 38 6.03 -8.67 -14.32
C ALA A 38 4.87 -9.68 -14.39
N THR A 39 5.10 -10.84 -15.03
CA THR A 39 4.11 -11.90 -15.17
C THR A 39 3.87 -12.66 -13.87
N PRO A 40 2.75 -13.39 -13.71
CA PRO A 40 2.50 -14.22 -12.54
C PRO A 40 3.63 -15.16 -12.21
N GLU A 41 4.19 -15.83 -13.22
CA GLU A 41 5.32 -16.75 -13.06
C GLU A 41 6.58 -16.04 -12.59
N ALA A 42 6.95 -14.93 -13.23
CA ALA A 42 8.17 -14.19 -12.91
C ALA A 42 8.12 -13.57 -11.50
N ILE A 43 6.96 -13.03 -11.09
CA ILE A 43 6.75 -12.54 -9.72
C ILE A 43 6.82 -13.70 -8.73
N GLY A 44 6.22 -14.83 -9.03
CA GLY A 44 6.27 -16.00 -8.17
C GLY A 44 7.69 -16.54 -7.97
N ILE A 45 8.52 -16.61 -9.02
CA ILE A 45 9.94 -16.96 -8.91
C ILE A 45 10.67 -15.98 -7.97
N THR A 46 10.38 -14.70 -8.09
CA THR A 46 10.98 -13.67 -7.21
C THR A 46 10.55 -13.83 -5.75
N ILE A 47 9.28 -14.19 -5.51
CA ILE A 47 8.77 -14.50 -4.17
C ILE A 47 9.47 -15.74 -3.60
N GLN A 48 9.64 -16.80 -4.40
CA GLN A 48 10.39 -18.00 -3.99
C GLN A 48 11.85 -17.67 -3.63
N ALA A 49 12.50 -16.78 -4.38
CA ALA A 49 13.86 -16.34 -4.07
C ALA A 49 13.92 -15.58 -2.72
N LEU A 50 12.93 -14.75 -2.40
CA LEU A 50 12.83 -14.10 -1.08
C LEU A 50 12.62 -15.11 0.04
N ILE A 51 11.72 -16.09 -0.16
CA ILE A 51 11.48 -17.19 0.79
C ILE A 51 12.78 -17.95 1.09
N ALA A 52 13.53 -18.30 0.04
CA ALA A 52 14.79 -19.01 0.17
C ALA A 52 15.85 -18.19 0.93
N GLN A 53 15.97 -16.87 0.64
CA GLN A 53 16.91 -15.98 1.33
C GLN A 53 16.56 -15.77 2.81
N HIS A 54 15.28 -15.83 3.16
CA HIS A 54 14.83 -15.76 4.56
C HIS A 54 14.80 -17.12 5.24
N HIS A 55 15.11 -18.23 4.56
CA HIS A 55 14.94 -19.61 5.05
C HIS A 55 13.56 -19.83 5.66
N TRP A 56 12.51 -19.32 4.99
CA TRP A 56 11.16 -19.24 5.52
C TRP A 56 10.30 -20.42 5.08
N SER A 57 9.46 -20.94 6.00
CA SER A 57 8.50 -22.02 5.73
C SER A 57 7.13 -21.81 6.37
N GLY A 58 6.89 -20.61 6.92
CA GLY A 58 5.64 -20.25 7.59
C GLY A 58 4.67 -19.46 6.70
N PRO A 59 3.62 -18.88 7.29
CA PRO A 59 2.66 -18.05 6.57
C PRO A 59 3.30 -16.81 5.93
N ILE A 60 2.71 -16.37 4.81
CA ILE A 60 3.17 -15.21 4.04
C ILE A 60 2.00 -14.25 3.83
N GLY A 61 2.24 -12.96 4.08
CA GLY A 61 1.36 -11.88 3.66
C GLY A 61 1.98 -11.10 2.52
N ILE A 62 1.18 -10.77 1.50
CA ILE A 62 1.64 -10.02 0.33
C ILE A 62 0.80 -8.77 0.12
N GLY A 63 1.43 -7.59 0.10
CA GLY A 63 0.88 -6.36 -0.46
C GLY A 63 1.09 -6.36 -1.97
N PHE A 64 0.01 -6.24 -2.73
CA PHE A 64 0.01 -6.43 -4.17
C PHE A 64 -0.60 -5.22 -4.89
N PRO A 65 -0.01 -4.70 -6.00
CA PRO A 65 -0.43 -3.46 -6.64
C PRO A 65 -1.64 -3.66 -7.56
N ALA A 66 -2.74 -4.15 -7.00
CA ALA A 66 -4.00 -4.37 -7.68
C ALA A 66 -5.19 -4.36 -6.71
N ALA A 67 -6.37 -4.06 -7.19
CA ALA A 67 -7.61 -4.32 -6.47
C ALA A 67 -7.84 -5.85 -6.40
N ILE A 68 -8.03 -6.37 -5.17
CA ILE A 68 -8.23 -7.80 -4.92
C ILE A 68 -9.60 -8.00 -4.25
N GLN A 69 -10.51 -8.60 -4.97
CA GLN A 69 -11.87 -8.86 -4.50
C GLN A 69 -12.10 -10.37 -4.35
N HIS A 70 -12.40 -10.82 -3.14
CA HIS A 70 -12.58 -12.25 -2.82
C HIS A 70 -11.39 -13.12 -3.26
N GLY A 71 -10.16 -12.60 -3.05
CA GLY A 71 -8.92 -13.29 -3.43
C GLY A 71 -8.56 -13.24 -4.92
N VAL A 72 -9.40 -12.62 -5.77
CA VAL A 72 -9.20 -12.53 -7.22
C VAL A 72 -8.75 -11.12 -7.61
N VAL A 73 -7.71 -11.04 -8.41
CA VAL A 73 -7.20 -9.77 -8.98
C VAL A 73 -8.21 -9.21 -9.98
N ARG A 74 -8.57 -7.92 -9.82
CA ARG A 74 -9.53 -7.22 -10.66
C ARG A 74 -8.92 -6.18 -11.58
N THR A 75 -7.76 -5.63 -11.21
CA THR A 75 -7.06 -4.58 -11.97
C THR A 75 -5.61 -4.95 -12.23
N ALA A 76 -5.01 -4.37 -13.27
CA ALA A 76 -3.61 -4.58 -13.61
C ALA A 76 -3.02 -3.29 -14.23
N ALA A 77 -2.94 -2.21 -13.45
CA ALA A 77 -2.42 -0.94 -13.94
C ALA A 77 -0.89 -0.96 -14.10
N ASN A 78 -0.18 -1.58 -13.16
CA ASN A 78 1.28 -1.59 -13.07
C ASN A 78 1.90 -3.00 -13.08
N ILE A 79 1.12 -4.01 -13.42
CA ILE A 79 1.53 -5.42 -13.52
C ILE A 79 0.98 -6.02 -14.82
N ASP A 80 1.39 -7.26 -15.13
CA ASP A 80 0.94 -7.95 -16.32
C ASP A 80 -0.58 -8.22 -16.29
N PRO A 81 -1.32 -7.95 -17.38
CA PRO A 81 -2.77 -8.22 -17.46
C PRO A 81 -3.16 -9.69 -17.21
N ALA A 82 -2.23 -10.64 -17.36
CA ALA A 82 -2.44 -12.05 -17.03
C ALA A 82 -2.82 -12.30 -15.56
N PHE A 83 -2.62 -11.33 -14.67
CA PHE A 83 -3.13 -11.41 -13.31
C PHE A 83 -4.65 -11.24 -13.18
N ILE A 84 -5.29 -10.57 -14.13
CA ILE A 84 -6.74 -10.32 -14.05
C ILE A 84 -7.51 -11.64 -14.06
N GLY A 85 -8.35 -11.84 -13.05
CA GLY A 85 -9.13 -13.07 -12.86
C GLY A 85 -8.37 -14.18 -12.12
N LEU A 86 -7.08 -14.01 -11.82
CA LEU A 86 -6.30 -15.00 -11.08
C LEU A 86 -6.63 -14.94 -9.58
N SER A 87 -6.90 -16.11 -8.95
CA SER A 87 -6.86 -16.27 -7.50
C SER A 87 -5.41 -16.23 -7.05
N VAL A 88 -4.92 -15.04 -6.77
CA VAL A 88 -3.48 -14.77 -6.59
C VAL A 88 -2.95 -15.38 -5.30
N ALA A 89 -3.77 -15.48 -4.25
CA ALA A 89 -3.39 -16.14 -2.99
C ALA A 89 -3.19 -17.66 -3.21
N ASP A 90 -4.13 -18.32 -3.90
CA ASP A 90 -4.04 -19.75 -4.22
C ASP A 90 -2.87 -20.04 -5.15
N TYR A 91 -2.68 -19.16 -6.15
CA TYR A 91 -1.59 -19.29 -7.13
C TYR A 91 -0.22 -19.28 -6.42
N PHE A 92 0.04 -18.26 -5.59
CA PHE A 92 1.31 -18.19 -4.87
C PHE A 92 1.43 -19.23 -3.77
N SER A 93 0.32 -19.64 -3.12
CA SER A 93 0.35 -20.76 -2.15
C SER A 93 0.81 -22.07 -2.80
N LYS A 94 0.27 -22.40 -3.98
CA LYS A 94 0.67 -23.58 -4.74
C LYS A 94 2.14 -23.52 -5.19
N GLN A 95 2.57 -22.33 -5.64
CA GLN A 95 3.91 -22.14 -6.17
C GLN A 95 4.98 -22.16 -5.08
N THR A 96 4.67 -21.66 -3.89
CA THR A 96 5.63 -21.54 -2.78
C THR A 96 5.56 -22.68 -1.77
N GLY A 97 4.47 -23.42 -1.75
CA GLY A 97 4.21 -24.44 -0.72
C GLY A 97 3.88 -23.85 0.67
N CYS A 98 3.72 -22.52 0.78
CA CYS A 98 3.39 -21.81 2.02
C CYS A 98 1.96 -21.29 1.97
N PRO A 99 1.27 -21.14 3.12
CA PRO A 99 0.01 -20.42 3.19
C PRO A 99 0.22 -18.93 2.85
N VAL A 100 -0.40 -18.46 1.76
CA VAL A 100 -0.26 -17.05 1.30
C VAL A 100 -1.60 -16.33 1.42
N GLN A 101 -1.56 -15.11 1.95
CA GLN A 101 -2.67 -14.15 1.92
C GLN A 101 -2.24 -12.90 1.16
N VAL A 102 -3.12 -12.36 0.33
CA VAL A 102 -2.81 -11.22 -0.54
C VAL A 102 -3.88 -10.14 -0.40
N ALA A 103 -3.45 -8.89 -0.26
CA ALA A 103 -4.32 -7.71 -0.27
C ALA A 103 -3.69 -6.58 -1.11
N ASN A 104 -4.48 -5.54 -1.40
CA ASN A 104 -3.98 -4.34 -2.08
C ASN A 104 -2.81 -3.71 -1.29
N ASP A 105 -1.81 -3.18 -1.99
CA ASP A 105 -0.59 -2.61 -1.40
C ASP A 105 -0.85 -1.36 -0.54
N ALA A 106 -1.76 -0.49 -0.96
CA ALA A 106 -2.16 0.68 -0.17
C ALA A 106 -2.98 0.27 1.07
N ASP A 107 -3.87 -0.72 0.94
CA ASP A 107 -4.64 -1.26 2.06
C ASP A 107 -3.71 -1.79 3.16
N VAL A 108 -2.73 -2.61 2.79
CA VAL A 108 -1.79 -3.16 3.78
C VAL A 108 -0.89 -2.07 4.36
N ALA A 109 -0.46 -1.09 3.56
CA ALA A 109 0.29 0.03 4.10
C ALA A 109 -0.54 0.81 5.14
N GLY A 110 -1.82 1.01 4.88
CA GLY A 110 -2.77 1.60 5.82
C GLY A 110 -2.91 0.80 7.12
N LEU A 111 -3.03 -0.54 7.02
CA LEU A 111 -3.10 -1.41 8.20
C LEU A 111 -1.90 -1.25 9.13
N ALA A 112 -0.69 -1.12 8.59
CA ALA A 112 0.51 -0.87 9.40
C ALA A 112 0.44 0.47 10.15
N GLU A 113 0.00 1.52 9.46
CA GLU A 113 -0.13 2.86 10.06
C GLU A 113 -1.25 2.92 11.13
N MET A 114 -2.36 2.23 10.90
CA MET A 114 -3.44 2.10 11.90
C MET A 114 -3.01 1.31 13.12
N ARG A 115 -2.26 0.22 12.93
CA ARG A 115 -1.92 -0.67 14.06
C ARG A 115 -0.79 -0.15 14.91
N PHE A 116 0.26 0.41 14.30
CA PHE A 116 1.52 0.75 14.97
C PHE A 116 2.07 2.13 14.58
N GLY A 117 1.49 2.79 13.57
CA GLY A 117 2.05 3.97 12.94
C GLY A 117 1.40 5.29 13.34
N ALA A 118 1.28 6.16 12.37
CA ALA A 118 0.81 7.54 12.55
C ALA A 118 -0.69 7.63 12.90
N ALA A 119 -1.48 6.61 12.58
CA ALA A 119 -2.91 6.53 12.88
C ALA A 119 -3.24 5.58 14.05
N LYS A 120 -2.22 5.15 14.81
CA LYS A 120 -2.45 4.36 16.01
C LYS A 120 -3.36 5.12 16.96
N ASP A 121 -4.39 4.43 17.46
CA ASP A 121 -5.40 4.96 18.38
C ASP A 121 -6.31 6.07 17.78
N ALA A 122 -6.25 6.30 16.45
CA ALA A 122 -7.19 7.20 15.78
C ALA A 122 -8.58 6.54 15.70
N ALA A 123 -9.61 7.31 16.04
CA ALA A 123 -11.03 6.93 15.93
C ALA A 123 -11.66 7.62 14.71
N GLY A 124 -12.86 7.17 14.33
CA GLY A 124 -13.60 7.74 13.23
C GLY A 124 -13.03 7.37 11.85
N VAL A 125 -13.10 8.30 10.92
CA VAL A 125 -12.68 8.09 9.53
C VAL A 125 -11.20 8.47 9.37
N VAL A 126 -10.37 7.51 8.98
CA VAL A 126 -8.95 7.73 8.67
C VAL A 126 -8.70 7.44 7.19
N LEU A 127 -8.15 8.42 6.49
CA LEU A 127 -7.72 8.27 5.10
C LEU A 127 -6.19 8.20 5.04
N VAL A 128 -5.67 7.08 4.58
CA VAL A 128 -4.24 6.92 4.28
C VAL A 128 -4.05 7.09 2.78
N VAL A 129 -3.15 7.99 2.38
CA VAL A 129 -2.81 8.24 0.97
C VAL A 129 -1.35 7.92 0.74
N THR A 130 -1.05 6.92 -0.06
CA THR A 130 0.32 6.58 -0.48
C THR A 130 0.66 7.30 -1.77
N ILE A 131 1.68 8.16 -1.73
CA ILE A 131 2.07 9.02 -2.85
C ILE A 131 3.39 8.52 -3.44
N GLY A 132 3.31 8.05 -4.68
CA GLY A 132 4.45 7.49 -5.42
C GLY A 132 4.22 7.57 -6.92
N THR A 133 4.34 6.45 -7.64
CA THR A 133 4.02 6.36 -9.08
C THR A 133 2.56 6.76 -9.36
N GLY A 134 1.65 6.35 -8.48
CA GLY A 134 0.24 6.75 -8.45
C GLY A 134 -0.14 7.37 -7.10
N LEU A 135 -1.45 7.39 -6.83
CA LEU A 135 -2.05 7.71 -5.54
C LEU A 135 -2.81 6.47 -5.06
N GLY A 136 -2.19 5.66 -4.20
CA GLY A 136 -2.88 4.58 -3.52
C GLY A 136 -3.63 5.11 -2.30
N THR A 137 -4.74 4.46 -1.93
CA THR A 137 -5.55 4.89 -0.80
C THR A 137 -6.02 3.71 0.04
N ALA A 138 -6.06 3.90 1.34
CA ALA A 138 -6.75 3.01 2.25
C ALA A 138 -7.66 3.85 3.17
N LEU A 139 -8.92 3.44 3.28
CA LEU A 139 -9.94 4.12 4.07
C LEU A 139 -10.34 3.24 5.25
N PHE A 140 -10.41 3.84 6.42
CA PHE A 140 -10.81 3.17 7.65
C PHE A 140 -11.98 3.91 8.30
N SER A 141 -12.87 3.15 8.94
CA SER A 141 -13.90 3.66 9.84
C SER A 141 -13.75 2.93 11.16
N ASP A 142 -13.46 3.65 12.25
CA ASP A 142 -13.23 3.10 13.59
C ASP A 142 -12.26 1.90 13.61
N GLY A 143 -11.18 2.01 12.83
CA GLY A 143 -10.15 0.99 12.72
C GLY A 143 -10.44 -0.14 11.73
N TYR A 144 -11.64 -0.22 11.17
CA TYR A 144 -12.00 -1.22 10.17
C TYR A 144 -11.67 -0.74 8.75
N LEU A 145 -10.89 -1.52 8.03
CA LEU A 145 -10.54 -1.24 6.64
C LEU A 145 -11.73 -1.39 5.70
N LEU A 146 -12.00 -0.38 4.87
CA LEU A 146 -12.82 -0.50 3.67
C LEU A 146 -11.88 -0.85 2.49
N PRO A 147 -11.83 -2.11 2.05
CA PRO A 147 -10.78 -2.57 1.14
C PRO A 147 -10.96 -2.05 -0.29
N ASN A 148 -9.85 -1.92 -1.00
CA ASN A 148 -9.79 -1.58 -2.43
C ASN A 148 -10.44 -0.23 -2.79
N THR A 149 -10.19 0.80 -2.02
CA THR A 149 -10.82 2.12 -2.21
C THR A 149 -10.17 2.97 -3.30
N GLU A 150 -9.57 2.50 -4.27
CA GLU A 150 -8.95 3.12 -5.47
C GLU A 150 -9.26 4.62 -5.72
N LEU A 151 -9.25 5.46 -4.65
CA LEU A 151 -9.65 6.89 -4.70
C LEU A 151 -8.64 7.77 -5.43
N GLY A 152 -7.46 7.26 -5.75
CA GLY A 152 -6.55 7.90 -6.69
C GLY A 152 -7.10 8.01 -8.11
N HIS A 153 -8.05 7.14 -8.47
CA HIS A 153 -8.70 7.15 -9.77
C HIS A 153 -9.92 8.05 -9.87
N ILE A 154 -10.27 8.78 -8.81
CA ILE A 154 -11.40 9.73 -8.86
C ILE A 154 -11.14 10.81 -9.90
N MET A 155 -12.20 11.21 -10.59
CA MET A 155 -12.16 12.37 -11.47
C MET A 155 -12.35 13.64 -10.65
N LEU A 156 -11.45 14.59 -10.80
CA LEU A 156 -11.58 15.93 -10.25
C LEU A 156 -12.63 16.73 -11.05
N ASP A 157 -13.01 17.90 -10.54
CA ASP A 157 -14.07 18.77 -11.09
C ASP A 157 -13.85 19.21 -12.55
N ASP A 158 -12.61 19.14 -13.05
CA ASP A 158 -12.25 19.42 -14.45
C ASP A 158 -12.09 18.13 -15.30
N GLY A 159 -12.47 16.95 -14.77
CA GLY A 159 -12.40 15.67 -15.45
C GLY A 159 -11.00 15.05 -15.47
N LEU A 160 -10.01 15.62 -14.76
CA LEU A 160 -8.69 15.02 -14.61
C LEU A 160 -8.72 13.88 -13.59
N VAL A 161 -8.11 12.75 -13.91
CA VAL A 161 -7.89 11.66 -12.96
C VAL A 161 -6.87 12.10 -11.90
N ALA A 162 -7.22 11.99 -10.61
CA ALA A 162 -6.43 12.57 -9.51
C ALA A 162 -4.97 12.10 -9.50
N GLU A 163 -4.68 10.81 -9.67
CA GLU A 163 -3.31 10.31 -9.68
C GLU A 163 -2.48 10.82 -10.88
N ARG A 164 -3.13 11.05 -12.04
CA ARG A 164 -2.48 11.62 -13.23
C ARG A 164 -2.26 13.13 -13.11
N TYR A 165 -2.73 13.74 -12.03
CA TYR A 165 -2.58 15.16 -11.75
C TYR A 165 -1.68 15.43 -10.55
N ALA A 166 -1.75 14.61 -9.49
CA ALA A 166 -1.15 14.88 -8.18
C ALA A 166 -0.20 13.78 -7.67
N SER A 167 0.13 12.73 -8.44
CA SER A 167 1.14 11.75 -8.01
C SER A 167 2.56 12.35 -7.97
N GLU A 168 3.48 11.70 -7.23
CA GLU A 168 4.90 12.09 -7.20
C GLU A 168 5.54 11.91 -8.57
N ALA A 169 5.17 10.85 -9.31
CA ALA A 169 5.65 10.62 -10.68
C ALA A 169 5.30 11.78 -11.62
N VAL A 170 4.11 12.37 -11.49
CA VAL A 170 3.71 13.56 -12.25
C VAL A 170 4.58 14.76 -11.88
N ARG A 171 4.84 14.96 -10.58
CA ARG A 171 5.74 16.01 -10.12
C ARG A 171 7.12 15.90 -10.78
N ASP A 172 7.68 14.71 -10.77
CA ASP A 172 9.04 14.45 -11.27
C ASP A 172 9.12 14.58 -12.81
N THR A 173 8.16 14.00 -13.52
CA THR A 173 8.09 14.06 -14.99
C THR A 173 7.88 15.50 -15.49
N GLN A 174 7.05 16.29 -14.81
CA GLN A 174 6.78 17.68 -15.15
C GLN A 174 7.74 18.67 -14.45
N GLN A 175 8.69 18.19 -13.68
CA GLN A 175 9.68 19.00 -12.93
C GLN A 175 9.03 20.09 -12.07
N LEU A 176 7.88 19.77 -11.45
CA LEU A 176 7.13 20.74 -10.64
C LEU A 176 7.89 21.06 -9.35
N LYS A 177 7.89 22.34 -8.99
CA LYS A 177 8.34 22.76 -7.67
C LYS A 177 7.39 22.18 -6.60
N TRP A 178 7.91 21.91 -5.39
CA TRP A 178 7.11 21.36 -4.30
C TRP A 178 5.87 22.21 -3.96
N LYS A 179 5.97 23.53 -4.11
CA LYS A 179 4.85 24.46 -3.89
C LYS A 179 3.74 24.20 -4.92
N ASP A 180 4.07 24.20 -6.20
CA ASP A 180 3.09 24.08 -7.29
C ASP A 180 2.45 22.67 -7.31
N TRP A 181 3.25 21.66 -6.99
CA TRP A 181 2.74 20.30 -6.80
C TRP A 181 1.87 20.19 -5.53
N GLY A 182 2.25 20.88 -4.45
CA GLY A 182 1.47 20.93 -3.22
C GLY A 182 0.06 21.50 -3.43
N ASP A 183 -0.11 22.49 -4.32
CA ASP A 183 -1.42 22.99 -4.72
C ASP A 183 -2.26 21.93 -5.43
N ARG A 184 -1.64 21.10 -6.27
CA ARG A 184 -2.31 19.98 -6.93
C ARG A 184 -2.75 18.90 -5.93
N LEU A 185 -1.85 18.52 -5.03
CA LEU A 185 -2.17 17.56 -3.97
C LEU A 185 -3.29 18.10 -3.07
N ASN A 186 -3.23 19.37 -2.69
CA ASN A 186 -4.26 20.01 -1.89
C ASN A 186 -5.64 19.94 -2.54
N ARG A 187 -5.74 20.19 -3.83
CA ARG A 187 -7.00 20.05 -4.58
C ARG A 187 -7.59 18.64 -4.44
N TYR A 188 -6.74 17.61 -4.55
CA TYR A 188 -7.15 16.23 -4.31
C TYR A 188 -7.62 16.01 -2.87
N LEU A 189 -6.83 16.45 -1.88
CA LEU A 189 -7.16 16.28 -0.46
C LEU A 189 -8.44 16.99 -0.07
N VAL A 190 -8.69 18.20 -0.60
CA VAL A 190 -9.96 18.94 -0.40
C VAL A 190 -11.14 18.19 -1.00
N THR A 191 -10.95 17.53 -2.15
CA THR A 191 -11.99 16.67 -2.74
C THR A 191 -12.28 15.47 -1.82
N MET A 192 -11.23 14.81 -1.30
CA MET A 192 -11.39 13.70 -0.35
C MET A 192 -12.09 14.15 0.95
N GLU A 193 -11.70 15.28 1.48
CA GLU A 193 -12.34 15.82 2.69
C GLU A 193 -13.84 16.05 2.49
N LYS A 194 -14.25 16.67 1.37
CA LYS A 194 -15.67 16.89 1.05
C LYS A 194 -16.49 15.61 0.92
N LEU A 195 -15.85 14.50 0.51
CA LEU A 195 -16.53 13.21 0.27
C LEU A 195 -16.62 12.36 1.53
N PHE A 196 -15.58 12.37 2.36
CA PHE A 196 -15.42 11.41 3.46
C PHE A 196 -15.37 12.03 4.84
N TRP A 197 -15.12 13.33 4.96
CA TRP A 197 -14.97 14.03 6.26
C TRP A 197 -14.02 13.28 7.20
N PRO A 198 -12.76 13.02 6.78
CA PRO A 198 -11.84 12.25 7.60
C PRO A 198 -11.47 13.00 8.88
N ASP A 199 -11.36 12.25 9.98
CA ASP A 199 -10.83 12.73 11.26
C ASP A 199 -9.30 12.85 11.23
N LEU A 200 -8.65 12.08 10.33
CA LEU A 200 -7.20 12.09 10.14
C LEU A 200 -6.85 11.72 8.70
N ILE A 201 -5.87 12.43 8.13
CA ILE A 201 -5.24 12.06 6.84
C ILE A 201 -3.77 11.71 7.09
N VAL A 202 -3.36 10.51 6.70
CA VAL A 202 -1.96 10.06 6.77
C VAL A 202 -1.36 10.04 5.36
N LEU A 203 -0.28 10.78 5.15
CA LEU A 203 0.44 10.80 3.87
C LEU A 203 1.63 9.86 3.91
N GLY A 204 1.57 8.80 3.09
CA GLY A 204 2.62 7.81 2.89
C GLY A 204 3.37 7.98 1.56
N GLY A 205 4.22 7.01 1.25
CA GLY A 205 5.03 7.00 0.03
C GLY A 205 6.25 7.92 0.08
N GLY A 206 6.89 8.10 -1.06
CA GLY A 206 8.15 8.85 -1.19
C GLY A 206 8.03 10.32 -0.83
N ALA A 207 6.96 10.95 -1.32
CA ALA A 207 6.69 12.39 -1.14
C ALA A 207 6.46 12.76 0.33
N SER A 208 5.93 11.87 1.17
CA SER A 208 5.65 12.16 2.59
C SER A 208 6.88 12.57 3.39
N LYS A 209 8.07 12.09 3.01
CA LYS A 209 9.36 12.49 3.60
C LYS A 209 9.67 13.98 3.41
N LYS A 210 9.00 14.63 2.48
CA LYS A 210 9.17 16.05 2.13
C LYS A 210 7.94 16.89 2.49
N LEU A 211 7.07 16.39 3.36
CA LEU A 211 5.84 17.06 3.78
C LEU A 211 6.08 18.55 4.13
N HIS A 212 7.15 18.86 4.84
CA HIS A 212 7.52 20.23 5.21
C HIS A 212 7.66 21.20 4.03
N LYS A 213 7.89 20.69 2.78
CA LYS A 213 8.04 21.53 1.58
C LYS A 213 6.71 21.94 0.96
N PHE A 214 5.65 21.20 1.23
CA PHE A 214 4.32 21.46 0.66
C PHE A 214 3.19 21.57 1.70
N ALA A 215 3.45 21.22 2.96
CA ALA A 215 2.45 21.40 4.04
C ALA A 215 1.79 22.77 4.08
N PRO A 216 2.50 23.92 3.83
CA PRO A 216 1.86 25.22 3.82
C PRO A 216 0.82 25.42 2.70
N ARG A 217 0.72 24.48 1.76
CA ARG A 217 -0.27 24.51 0.67
C ARG A 217 -1.52 23.69 0.97
N ILE A 218 -1.47 22.86 2.03
CA ILE A 218 -2.59 22.01 2.45
C ILE A 218 -3.55 22.84 3.28
N THR A 219 -4.83 22.87 2.89
CA THR A 219 -5.88 23.70 3.48
C THR A 219 -7.06 22.91 4.04
N VAL A 220 -7.01 21.59 4.00
CA VAL A 220 -8.03 20.72 4.62
C VAL A 220 -8.10 20.96 6.13
N GLN A 221 -9.27 20.79 6.73
CA GLN A 221 -9.50 20.95 8.17
C GLN A 221 -8.98 19.74 8.95
N ALA A 222 -9.08 18.54 8.35
CA ALA A 222 -8.57 17.31 8.95
C ALA A 222 -7.05 17.42 9.20
N PRO A 223 -6.54 17.00 10.37
CA PRO A 223 -5.12 16.87 10.61
C PRO A 223 -4.45 16.05 9.53
N VAL A 224 -3.31 16.54 8.99
CA VAL A 224 -2.50 15.82 7.99
C VAL A 224 -1.14 15.51 8.58
N VAL A 225 -0.81 14.22 8.67
CA VAL A 225 0.44 13.73 9.26
C VAL A 225 1.22 12.84 8.30
N PRO A 226 2.55 12.79 8.39
CA PRO A 226 3.33 11.85 7.60
C PRO A 226 3.22 10.43 8.18
N ALA A 227 3.22 9.44 7.30
CA ALA A 227 3.31 8.03 7.66
C ALA A 227 4.61 7.73 8.41
N ARG A 228 4.53 6.84 9.40
CA ARG A 228 5.67 6.46 10.26
C ARG A 228 6.56 5.41 9.61
N PHE A 229 5.96 4.39 8.98
CA PHE A 229 6.71 3.22 8.51
C PHE A 229 7.29 3.38 7.11
N LEU A 230 6.80 4.34 6.32
CA LEU A 230 7.32 4.63 4.98
C LEU A 230 7.43 3.35 4.12
N ASN A 231 8.68 2.99 3.72
CA ASN A 231 8.97 1.82 2.88
C ASN A 231 8.80 0.46 3.61
N LEU A 232 8.48 0.44 4.88
CA LEU A 232 8.25 -0.78 5.67
C LEU A 232 6.75 -1.07 5.81
N ALA A 233 5.89 -0.07 5.60
CA ALA A 233 4.45 -0.18 5.82
C ALA A 233 3.82 -1.35 5.05
N GLY A 234 4.15 -1.51 3.76
CA GLY A 234 3.61 -2.59 2.93
C GLY A 234 3.90 -3.99 3.50
N MET A 235 5.15 -4.25 3.94
CA MET A 235 5.52 -5.55 4.51
C MET A 235 4.88 -5.79 5.87
N ILE A 236 4.89 -4.79 6.77
CA ILE A 236 4.29 -4.89 8.11
C ILE A 236 2.79 -5.14 7.98
N GLY A 237 2.09 -4.35 7.17
CA GLY A 237 0.65 -4.50 6.99
C GLY A 237 0.26 -5.77 6.26
N ALA A 238 1.06 -6.24 5.31
CA ALA A 238 0.84 -7.53 4.66
C ALA A 238 0.89 -8.70 5.67
N ALA A 239 1.85 -8.66 6.60
CA ALA A 239 1.93 -9.65 7.67
C ALA A 239 0.72 -9.56 8.62
N LEU A 240 0.27 -8.35 8.97
CA LEU A 240 -0.94 -8.15 9.79
C LEU A 240 -2.20 -8.68 9.10
N PHE A 241 -2.38 -8.39 7.82
CA PHE A 241 -3.48 -8.91 7.03
C PHE A 241 -3.50 -10.44 7.00
N ALA A 242 -2.35 -11.07 6.79
CA ALA A 242 -2.25 -12.53 6.80
C ALA A 242 -2.60 -13.12 8.17
N GLU A 243 -2.15 -12.52 9.27
CA GLU A 243 -2.53 -12.95 10.62
C GLU A 243 -4.04 -12.89 10.82
N GLU A 244 -4.68 -11.78 10.44
CA GLU A 244 -6.13 -11.60 10.57
C GLU A 244 -6.90 -12.70 9.83
N LYS A 245 -6.55 -12.98 8.57
CA LYS A 245 -7.18 -14.03 7.78
C LYS A 245 -6.97 -15.43 8.35
N LEU A 246 -5.78 -15.72 8.85
CA LEU A 246 -5.48 -17.01 9.48
C LEU A 246 -6.21 -17.22 10.81
N ARG A 247 -6.50 -16.14 11.54
CA ARG A 247 -7.32 -16.22 12.78
C ARG A 247 -8.81 -16.44 12.47
N ALA A 248 -9.31 -15.82 11.40
CA ALA A 248 -10.71 -15.94 10.98
C ALA A 248 -11.08 -17.32 10.43
N THR A 249 -10.09 -18.13 10.04
CA THR A 249 -10.27 -19.50 9.50
C THR A 249 -10.12 -20.60 10.57
N ARG A 250 -9.82 -20.25 11.81
CA ARG A 250 -9.76 -21.15 12.97
C ARG A 250 -11.05 -21.08 13.79
#